data_cf2ca44b3d605c12a594b8d6024a8ee4
#
_entry.id   cf2ca44b3d605c12a594b8d6024a8ee4
#
_cell.length_a   1.000
_cell.length_b   1.000
_cell.length_c   1.000
_cell.angle_alpha   90.00
_cell.angle_beta   90.00
_cell.angle_gamma   90.00
#
_symmetry.space_group_name_H-M   'P 1'
#
loop_
_entity.id
_entity.type
_entity.pdbx_description
1 polymer ?
#
loop_
_entity_poly.entity_id
_entity_poly.type
_entity_poly.pdbx_seq_one_letter_code
_entity_poly.pdbx_strand_id
1 'polypeptide(L)'
;AEVDYFNNGKIQFLLAAGDRLILIDRLGRYVRPFPVKLPEKALLGPAVYDTGEGKTVAIIHPGNRVGMYSPEGKPAQWWKGVILDETVKQLPELLSVGDVKYWIMRTSVAAYIVPFEGGKPLSPADGDKRIRPDAEITSVKAGSVTAVCLDGRERTIKLTK
;
A
#
# COMPACT_ATOMS: atom_id res chain seq x y z
N ALA A 1 -13.49 -2.71 -0.08
CA ALA A 1 -13.00 -2.19 -1.37
C ALA A 1 -13.88 -2.68 -2.50
N GLU A 2 -14.04 -1.87 -3.51
CA GLU A 2 -14.67 -2.26 -4.78
C GLU A 2 -13.61 -2.87 -5.70
N VAL A 3 -13.97 -3.93 -6.40
CA VAL A 3 -13.06 -4.61 -7.32
C VAL A 3 -13.81 -5.27 -8.47
N ASP A 4 -13.32 -5.09 -9.69
CA ASP A 4 -13.73 -5.91 -10.83
C ASP A 4 -12.89 -7.20 -10.83
N TYR A 5 -13.28 -8.14 -9.99
CA TYR A 5 -12.53 -9.38 -9.77
C TYR A 5 -12.44 -10.24 -11.03
N PHE A 6 -13.50 -10.24 -11.83
CA PHE A 6 -13.56 -11.08 -13.04
C PHE A 6 -13.09 -10.35 -14.30
N ASN A 7 -12.69 -9.08 -14.21
CA ASN A 7 -12.30 -8.25 -15.34
C ASN A 7 -13.38 -8.18 -16.45
N ASN A 8 -14.63 -8.04 -16.03
CA ASN A 8 -15.79 -8.03 -16.95
C ASN A 8 -16.66 -6.77 -16.79
N GLY A 9 -16.17 -5.75 -16.11
CA GLY A 9 -16.89 -4.51 -15.84
C GLY A 9 -17.92 -4.60 -14.71
N LYS A 10 -18.07 -5.75 -14.06
CA LYS A 10 -18.98 -5.94 -12.92
C LYS A 10 -18.21 -5.86 -11.61
N ILE A 11 -18.67 -4.99 -10.73
CA ILE A 11 -18.01 -4.73 -9.46
C ILE A 11 -18.50 -5.72 -8.39
N GLN A 12 -17.56 -6.23 -7.63
CA GLN A 12 -17.75 -6.98 -6.39
C GLN A 12 -17.19 -6.16 -5.22
N PHE A 13 -17.51 -6.57 -4.00
CA PHE A 13 -17.03 -5.94 -2.78
C PHE A 13 -16.09 -6.88 -2.03
N LEU A 14 -14.85 -6.45 -1.90
CA LEU A 14 -13.82 -7.16 -1.14
C LEU A 14 -13.77 -6.61 0.28
N LEU A 15 -13.91 -7.47 1.27
CA LEU A 15 -13.99 -7.13 2.68
C LEU A 15 -13.00 -7.98 3.47
N ALA A 16 -12.50 -7.45 4.58
CA ALA A 16 -11.74 -8.22 5.55
C ALA A 16 -12.49 -8.25 6.89
N ALA A 17 -12.62 -9.42 7.47
CA ALA A 17 -13.26 -9.64 8.76
C ALA A 17 -12.45 -10.65 9.57
N GLY A 18 -11.82 -10.17 10.65
CA GLY A 18 -10.87 -10.98 11.40
C GLY A 18 -9.73 -11.47 10.53
N ASP A 19 -9.53 -12.76 10.44
CA ASP A 19 -8.53 -13.41 9.57
C ASP A 19 -9.10 -13.91 8.24
N ARG A 20 -10.25 -13.37 7.81
CA ARG A 20 -10.93 -13.78 6.57
C ARG A 20 -10.99 -12.65 5.56
N LEU A 21 -10.70 -12.97 4.32
CA LEU A 21 -10.97 -12.12 3.17
C LEU A 21 -12.22 -12.64 2.48
N ILE A 22 -13.16 -11.74 2.24
CA ILE A 22 -14.51 -12.05 1.77
C ILE A 22 -14.76 -11.28 0.49
N LEU A 23 -15.28 -11.96 -0.52
CA LEU A 23 -15.73 -11.32 -1.75
C LEU A 23 -17.23 -11.60 -1.94
N ILE A 24 -18.00 -10.52 -2.09
CA ILE A 24 -19.44 -10.61 -2.33
C ILE A 24 -19.83 -9.88 -3.61
N ASP A 25 -20.86 -10.38 -4.27
CA ASP A 25 -21.46 -9.72 -5.41
C ASP A 25 -22.44 -8.60 -4.96
N ARG A 26 -23.04 -7.91 -5.93
CA ARG A 26 -23.98 -6.82 -5.65
C ARG A 26 -25.27 -7.27 -4.94
N LEU A 27 -25.53 -8.58 -4.92
CA LEU A 27 -26.69 -9.17 -4.24
C LEU A 27 -26.31 -9.70 -2.85
N GLY A 28 -25.08 -9.48 -2.39
CA GLY A 28 -24.59 -9.94 -1.10
C GLY A 28 -24.22 -11.42 -1.05
N ARG A 29 -24.10 -12.09 -2.20
CA ARG A 29 -23.73 -13.50 -2.26
C ARG A 29 -22.23 -13.68 -2.30
N TYR A 30 -21.73 -14.68 -1.60
CA TYR A 30 -20.32 -15.04 -1.66
C TYR A 30 -19.90 -15.48 -3.07
N VAL A 31 -18.76 -14.95 -3.50
CA VAL A 31 -18.08 -15.39 -4.73
C VAL A 31 -17.06 -16.46 -4.37
N ARG A 32 -17.09 -17.60 -5.01
CA ARG A 32 -16.10 -18.67 -4.77
C ARG A 32 -14.71 -18.23 -5.24
N PRO A 33 -13.61 -18.59 -4.53
CA PRO A 33 -13.52 -19.51 -3.38
C PRO A 33 -13.70 -18.84 -2.01
N PHE A 34 -14.14 -17.59 -1.96
CA PHE A 34 -14.30 -16.84 -0.72
C PHE A 34 -15.41 -17.38 0.19
N PRO A 35 -15.28 -17.20 1.52
CA PRO A 35 -14.17 -16.54 2.23
C PRO A 35 -12.88 -17.36 2.19
N VAL A 36 -11.74 -16.67 2.13
CA VAL A 36 -10.42 -17.30 2.23
C VAL A 36 -9.73 -16.85 3.51
N LYS A 37 -8.87 -17.70 4.06
CA LYS A 37 -8.14 -17.39 5.28
C LYS A 37 -6.90 -16.57 4.99
N LEU A 38 -6.70 -15.49 5.74
CA LEU A 38 -5.48 -14.70 5.77
C LEU A 38 -4.48 -15.29 6.78
N PRO A 39 -3.16 -15.05 6.64
CA PRO A 39 -2.17 -15.50 7.61
C PRO A 39 -2.40 -14.91 9.01
N GLU A 40 -2.94 -13.68 9.07
CA GLU A 40 -3.20 -12.95 10.29
C GLU A 40 -4.48 -12.13 10.16
N LYS A 41 -5.05 -11.73 11.30
CA LYS A 41 -6.22 -10.85 11.28
C LYS A 41 -5.88 -9.49 10.66
N ALA A 42 -6.86 -8.88 9.99
CA ALA A 42 -6.76 -7.55 9.43
C ALA A 42 -7.09 -6.50 10.50
N LEU A 43 -6.32 -5.42 10.54
CA LEU A 43 -6.65 -4.20 11.29
C LEU A 43 -7.22 -3.13 10.37
N LEU A 44 -6.61 -2.93 9.21
CA LEU A 44 -7.07 -1.99 8.18
C LEU A 44 -7.05 -2.67 6.81
N GLY A 45 -7.98 -2.28 5.98
CA GLY A 45 -8.09 -2.77 4.60
C GLY A 45 -9.32 -3.64 4.40
N PRO A 46 -9.40 -4.27 3.25
CA PRO A 46 -8.41 -4.26 2.17
C PRO A 46 -8.45 -2.99 1.33
N ALA A 47 -7.34 -2.65 0.70
CA ALA A 47 -7.29 -1.75 -0.44
C ALA A 47 -6.83 -2.53 -1.68
N VAL A 48 -7.37 -2.20 -2.84
CA VAL A 48 -7.04 -2.87 -4.10
C VAL A 48 -6.36 -1.88 -5.03
N TYR A 49 -5.23 -2.30 -5.59
CA TYR A 49 -4.43 -1.48 -6.51
C TYR A 49 -4.29 -2.19 -7.85
N ASP A 50 -4.43 -1.45 -8.94
CA ASP A 50 -4.05 -1.91 -10.26
C ASP A 50 -2.57 -1.56 -10.47
N THR A 51 -1.73 -2.57 -10.57
CA THR A 51 -0.28 -2.40 -10.70
C THR A 51 0.20 -2.48 -12.14
N GLY A 52 -0.72 -2.65 -13.10
CA GLY A 52 -0.39 -2.83 -14.51
C GLY A 52 -0.10 -4.29 -14.88
N GLU A 53 0.32 -5.09 -13.92
CA GLU A 53 0.54 -6.54 -14.09
C GLU A 53 -0.57 -7.38 -13.44
N GLY A 54 -1.57 -6.72 -12.92
CA GLY A 54 -2.69 -7.33 -12.21
C GLY A 54 -3.13 -6.50 -11.01
N LYS A 55 -3.94 -7.08 -10.16
CA LYS A 55 -4.44 -6.43 -8.95
C LYS A 55 -3.66 -6.92 -7.72
N THR A 56 -3.32 -5.98 -6.85
CA THR A 56 -2.68 -6.25 -5.56
C THR A 56 -3.60 -5.77 -4.45
N VAL A 57 -3.70 -6.54 -3.40
CA VAL A 57 -4.50 -6.23 -2.20
C VAL A 57 -3.56 -5.93 -1.05
N ALA A 58 -3.72 -4.77 -0.41
CA ALA A 58 -2.97 -4.42 0.79
C ALA A 58 -3.85 -4.54 2.03
N ILE A 59 -3.29 -5.09 3.09
CA ILE A 59 -3.92 -5.22 4.41
C ILE A 59 -2.86 -4.87 5.46
N ILE A 60 -3.26 -4.08 6.46
CA ILE A 60 -2.42 -3.83 7.63
C ILE A 60 -2.85 -4.78 8.74
N HIS A 61 -1.88 -5.53 9.26
CA HIS A 61 -2.02 -6.50 10.33
C HIS A 61 -1.49 -5.96 11.66
N PRO A 62 -1.77 -6.61 12.79
CA PRO A 62 -1.16 -6.27 14.08
C PRO A 62 0.37 -6.27 14.02
N GLY A 63 1.01 -5.43 14.84
CA GLY A 63 2.47 -5.33 14.89
C GLY A 63 3.08 -4.57 13.73
N ASN A 64 2.33 -3.64 13.14
CA ASN A 64 2.76 -2.77 12.04
C ASN A 64 3.17 -3.55 10.78
N ARG A 65 2.58 -4.72 10.57
CA ARG A 65 2.86 -5.52 9.38
C ARG A 65 1.93 -5.14 8.24
N VAL A 66 2.52 -4.73 7.13
CA VAL A 66 1.80 -4.48 5.87
C VAL A 66 1.90 -5.74 5.01
N GLY A 67 0.77 -6.38 4.77
CA GLY A 67 0.67 -7.54 3.88
C GLY A 67 0.23 -7.13 2.49
N MET A 68 0.87 -7.73 1.49
CA MET A 68 0.45 -7.62 0.08
C MET A 68 0.01 -9.01 -0.39
N TYR A 69 -1.13 -9.03 -1.06
CA TYR A 69 -1.80 -10.28 -1.45
C TYR A 69 -2.28 -10.21 -2.90
N SER A 70 -2.45 -11.38 -3.51
CA SER A 70 -3.27 -11.49 -4.71
C SER A 70 -4.74 -11.24 -4.37
N PRO A 71 -5.61 -10.98 -5.37
CA PRO A 71 -7.06 -10.86 -5.13
C PRO A 71 -7.68 -12.08 -4.46
N GLU A 72 -7.08 -13.26 -4.61
CA GLU A 72 -7.51 -14.52 -3.98
C GLU A 72 -7.02 -14.68 -2.54
N GLY A 73 -6.31 -13.69 -1.99
CA GLY A 73 -5.81 -13.70 -0.62
C GLY A 73 -4.52 -14.48 -0.41
N LYS A 74 -3.79 -14.80 -1.46
CA LYS A 74 -2.48 -15.44 -1.36
C LYS A 74 -1.39 -14.39 -1.15
N PRO A 75 -0.46 -14.58 -0.19
CA PRO A 75 0.65 -13.66 -0.01
C PRO A 75 1.46 -13.46 -1.29
N ALA A 76 1.76 -12.21 -1.62
CA ALA A 76 2.60 -11.87 -2.76
C ALA A 76 4.06 -12.23 -2.45
N GLN A 77 4.65 -13.12 -3.25
CA GLN A 77 6.01 -13.62 -3.01
C GLN A 77 7.09 -12.55 -3.22
N TRP A 78 6.79 -11.53 -4.04
CA TRP A 78 7.70 -10.42 -4.30
C TRP A 78 7.76 -9.40 -3.16
N TRP A 79 6.78 -9.44 -2.22
CA TRP A 79 6.69 -8.48 -1.12
C TRP A 79 7.58 -8.89 0.05
N LYS A 80 8.51 -8.01 0.43
CA LYS A 80 9.48 -8.24 1.50
C LYS A 80 9.07 -7.64 2.85
N GLY A 81 7.87 -7.07 2.93
CA GLY A 81 7.47 -6.26 4.08
C GLY A 81 8.08 -4.86 4.04
N VAL A 82 7.82 -4.10 5.09
CA VAL A 82 8.33 -2.73 5.23
C VAL A 82 9.07 -2.62 6.58
N ILE A 83 10.17 -1.89 6.59
CA ILE A 83 10.98 -1.68 7.80
C ILE A 83 10.84 -0.22 8.20
N LEU A 84 9.92 0.04 9.14
CA LEU A 84 9.64 1.37 9.71
C LEU A 84 9.60 1.26 11.23
N ASP A 85 10.11 2.28 11.92
CA ASP A 85 10.09 2.34 13.38
C ASP A 85 8.72 2.78 13.91
N GLU A 86 8.01 3.64 13.15
CA GLU A 86 6.70 4.14 13.53
C GLU A 86 5.57 3.30 12.95
N THR A 87 4.42 3.34 13.61
CA THR A 87 3.22 2.64 13.18
C THR A 87 2.61 3.28 11.93
N VAL A 88 2.37 2.49 10.89
CA VAL A 88 1.62 2.91 9.70
C VAL A 88 0.16 3.16 10.10
N LYS A 89 -0.36 4.34 9.77
CA LYS A 89 -1.69 4.80 10.20
C LYS A 89 -2.78 4.61 9.17
N GLN A 90 -2.42 4.41 7.92
CA GLN A 90 -3.38 4.23 6.83
C GLN A 90 -2.82 3.27 5.79
N LEU A 91 -3.71 2.81 4.92
CA LEU A 91 -3.31 1.93 3.82
C LEU A 91 -2.31 2.62 2.90
N PRO A 92 -1.35 1.86 2.33
CA PRO A 92 -0.36 2.41 1.41
C PRO A 92 -1.00 3.10 0.21
N GLU A 93 -0.30 4.10 -0.32
CA GLU A 93 -0.65 4.75 -1.58
C GLU A 93 0.33 4.28 -2.67
N LEU A 94 -0.18 3.98 -3.84
CA LEU A 94 0.66 3.62 -4.98
C LEU A 94 1.13 4.90 -5.70
N LEU A 95 2.44 5.07 -5.81
CA LEU A 95 3.08 6.19 -6.48
C LEU A 95 3.79 5.71 -7.74
N SER A 96 3.49 6.33 -8.88
CA SER A 96 4.20 6.08 -10.13
C SER A 96 5.11 7.28 -10.46
N VAL A 97 6.41 7.01 -10.65
CA VAL A 97 7.42 8.01 -11.05
C VAL A 97 8.09 7.50 -12.31
N GLY A 98 7.68 8.04 -13.47
CA GLY A 98 8.03 7.43 -14.75
C GLY A 98 7.43 6.02 -14.85
N ASP A 99 8.24 5.05 -15.21
CA ASP A 99 7.83 3.64 -15.33
C ASP A 99 8.02 2.83 -14.04
N VAL A 100 8.49 3.47 -12.97
CA VAL A 100 8.76 2.81 -11.69
C VAL A 100 7.66 3.11 -10.69
N LYS A 101 7.23 2.07 -9.98
CA LYS A 101 6.22 2.15 -8.93
C LYS A 101 6.85 2.07 -7.55
N TYR A 102 6.27 2.83 -6.62
CA TYR A 102 6.66 2.90 -5.22
C TYR A 102 5.43 2.89 -4.35
N TRP A 103 5.62 2.65 -3.06
CA TRP A 103 4.57 2.81 -2.05
C TRP A 103 4.86 4.02 -1.18
N ILE A 104 3.82 4.78 -0.87
CA ILE A 104 3.87 5.81 0.17
C ILE A 104 3.26 5.21 1.43
N MET A 105 4.05 5.17 2.50
CA MET A 105 3.61 4.73 3.83
C MET A 105 3.55 5.94 4.75
N ARG A 106 2.39 6.19 5.31
CA ARG A 106 2.19 7.34 6.21
C ARG A 106 2.02 6.88 7.65
N THR A 107 2.81 7.50 8.52
CA THR A 107 2.72 7.34 9.98
C THR A 107 2.23 8.63 10.61
N SER A 108 2.10 8.67 11.94
CA SER A 108 1.78 9.92 12.63
C SER A 108 2.92 10.94 12.64
N VAL A 109 4.13 10.51 12.34
CA VAL A 109 5.36 11.32 12.41
C VAL A 109 5.81 11.79 11.04
N ALA A 110 5.79 10.91 10.04
CA ALA A 110 6.33 11.18 8.71
C ALA A 110 5.68 10.32 7.64
N ALA A 111 5.92 10.69 6.38
CA ALA A 111 5.65 9.86 5.22
C ALA A 111 6.94 9.28 4.67
N TYR A 112 6.89 8.06 4.16
CA TYR A 112 8.03 7.33 3.63
C TYR A 112 7.71 6.79 2.24
N ILE A 113 8.69 6.86 1.35
CA ILE A 113 8.60 6.26 0.03
C ILE A 113 9.39 4.95 0.06
N VAL A 114 8.71 3.85 -0.21
CA VAL A 114 9.23 2.49 -0.11
C VAL A 114 9.27 1.88 -1.49
N PRO A 115 10.30 1.07 -1.83
CA PRO A 115 10.33 0.34 -3.09
C PRO A 115 9.07 -0.51 -3.29
N PHE A 116 8.70 -0.78 -4.53
CA PHE A 116 7.52 -1.60 -4.85
C PHE A 116 7.57 -2.98 -4.18
N GLU A 117 8.73 -3.61 -4.15
CA GLU A 117 8.94 -4.89 -3.48
C GLU A 117 9.05 -4.80 -1.95
N GLY A 118 9.01 -3.60 -1.38
CA GLY A 118 9.18 -3.37 0.05
C GLY A 118 10.62 -3.15 0.47
N GLY A 119 10.89 -3.31 1.75
CA GLY A 119 12.20 -3.11 2.35
C GLY A 119 12.34 -1.77 3.06
N LYS A 120 13.54 -1.21 3.06
CA LYS A 120 13.83 0.08 3.68
C LYS A 120 13.32 1.24 2.83
N PRO A 121 12.88 2.35 3.45
CA PRO A 121 12.53 3.56 2.73
C PRO A 121 13.67 4.09 1.86
N LEU A 122 13.33 4.63 0.70
CA LEU A 122 14.23 5.37 -0.18
C LEU A 122 14.28 6.86 0.17
N SER A 123 13.22 7.39 0.78
CA SER A 123 13.18 8.73 1.35
C SER A 123 13.91 8.76 2.70
N PRO A 124 14.27 9.98 3.21
CA PRO A 124 14.92 10.10 4.51
C PRO A 124 14.11 9.40 5.62
N ALA A 125 14.77 8.58 6.42
CA ALA A 125 14.17 7.81 7.51
C ALA A 125 14.40 8.43 8.89
N ASP A 126 15.31 9.42 8.99
CA ASP A 126 15.67 10.07 10.24
C ASP A 126 15.67 11.61 10.11
N GLY A 127 15.45 12.29 11.22
CA GLY A 127 15.60 13.72 11.35
C GLY A 127 14.53 14.54 10.64
N ASP A 128 14.80 15.83 10.52
CA ASP A 128 13.85 16.83 10.02
C ASP A 128 13.72 16.85 8.49
N LYS A 129 14.56 16.12 7.78
CA LYS A 129 14.46 15.94 6.33
C LYS A 129 13.41 14.92 5.91
N ARG A 130 12.84 14.19 6.88
CA ARG A 130 11.71 13.31 6.60
C ARG A 130 10.53 14.08 6.04
N ILE A 131 9.76 13.43 5.18
CA ILE A 131 8.57 14.03 4.59
C ILE A 131 7.49 14.18 5.66
N ARG A 132 6.78 15.32 5.67
CA ARG A 132 5.63 15.51 6.56
C ARG A 132 4.60 14.41 6.37
N PRO A 133 3.92 13.95 7.44
CA PRO A 133 2.99 12.84 7.37
C PRO A 133 1.80 13.07 6.42
N ASP A 134 1.41 14.31 6.20
CA ASP A 134 0.28 14.73 5.37
C ASP A 134 0.72 15.42 4.06
N ALA A 135 2.03 15.48 3.78
CA ALA A 135 2.54 16.19 2.61
C ALA A 135 2.11 15.52 1.30
N GLU A 136 1.79 16.34 0.32
CA GLU A 136 1.65 15.90 -1.06
C GLU A 136 3.02 15.54 -1.62
N ILE A 137 3.10 14.40 -2.27
CA ILE A 137 4.32 13.89 -2.90
C ILE A 137 4.13 13.94 -4.40
N THR A 138 4.88 14.81 -5.07
CA THR A 138 4.73 15.09 -6.50
C THR A 138 5.93 14.61 -7.28
N SER A 139 5.69 13.84 -8.33
CA SER A 139 6.73 13.46 -9.29
C SER A 139 7.17 14.68 -10.11
N VAL A 140 8.47 14.97 -10.16
CA VAL A 140 9.04 16.10 -10.90
C VAL A 140 9.72 15.64 -12.18
N LYS A 141 10.48 14.55 -12.08
CA LYS A 141 11.19 13.92 -13.20
C LYS A 141 11.45 12.46 -12.83
N ALA A 142 11.92 11.69 -13.81
CA ALA A 142 12.24 10.28 -13.58
C ALA A 142 13.16 10.12 -12.35
N GLY A 143 12.78 9.27 -11.42
CA GLY A 143 13.53 8.96 -10.22
C GLY A 143 13.58 10.04 -9.15
N SER A 144 12.75 11.09 -9.24
CA SER A 144 12.71 12.16 -8.23
C SER A 144 11.30 12.63 -7.93
N VAL A 145 11.07 13.00 -6.67
CA VAL A 145 9.83 13.61 -6.18
C VAL A 145 10.13 14.86 -5.38
N THR A 146 9.14 15.72 -5.21
CA THR A 146 9.18 16.84 -4.27
C THR A 146 8.14 16.66 -3.18
N ALA A 147 8.48 17.07 -1.98
CA ALA A 147 7.57 17.11 -0.84
C ALA A 147 8.06 18.08 0.23
N VAL A 148 7.13 18.61 1.03
CA VAL A 148 7.48 19.41 2.21
C VAL A 148 7.91 18.48 3.34
N CYS A 149 9.07 18.76 3.92
CA CYS A 149 9.68 17.99 5.00
C CYS A 149 9.31 18.54 6.39
N LEU A 150 9.71 17.82 7.44
CA LEU A 150 9.39 18.19 8.83
C LEU A 150 9.93 19.55 9.22
N ASP A 151 11.04 20.00 8.63
CA ASP A 151 11.61 21.34 8.83
C ASP A 151 10.84 22.46 8.12
N GLY A 152 9.76 22.15 7.44
CA GLY A 152 8.94 23.09 6.68
C GLY A 152 9.45 23.43 5.29
N ARG A 153 10.56 22.88 4.87
CA ARG A 153 11.16 23.13 3.55
C ARG A 153 10.69 22.11 2.54
N GLU A 154 10.38 22.57 1.33
CA GLU A 154 10.19 21.68 0.19
C GLU A 154 11.54 21.17 -0.30
N ARG A 155 11.63 19.87 -0.51
CA ARG A 155 12.85 19.22 -0.99
C ARG A 155 12.57 18.32 -2.17
N THR A 156 13.58 18.21 -3.04
CA THR A 156 13.60 17.19 -4.09
C THR A 156 14.32 15.95 -3.55
N ILE A 157 13.65 14.82 -3.60
CA ILE A 157 14.13 13.54 -3.08
C ILE A 157 14.40 12.62 -4.28
N LYS A 158 15.62 12.12 -4.36
CA LYS A 158 16.01 11.14 -5.37
C LYS A 158 15.66 9.75 -4.87
N LEU A 159 14.95 8.99 -5.71
CA LEU A 159 14.50 7.62 -5.42
C LEU A 159 15.45 6.61 -6.12
N THR A 160 16.70 6.63 -5.72
CA THR A 160 17.71 5.69 -6.20
C THR A 160 17.91 4.59 -5.18
N LYS A 161 18.03 3.33 -5.68
CA LYS A 161 18.43 2.19 -4.85
C LYS A 161 19.89 2.26 -4.50
#